data_007a796c3796201f834641a0f4ebecba
#
_entry.id   007a796c3796201f834641a0f4ebecba
#
_cell.length_a   1.000
_cell.length_b   1.000
_cell.length_c   1.000
_cell.angle_alpha   90.00
_cell.angle_beta   90.00
_cell.angle_gamma   90.00
#
_symmetry.space_group_name_H-M   'P 1'
#
loop_
_entity.id
_entity.type
_entity.pdbx_description
1 polymer ?
#
loop_
_entity_poly.entity_id
_entity_poly.type
_entity_poly.pdbx_seq_one_letter_code
_entity_poly.pdbx_strand_id
1 'polypeptide(L)'
;MERPIVGISMGDPFGNGPEITVKALNDPEVYKTCRPLVVGDCSCMEYALAVAKKVNGIDLKLNLVETPAQGRYEYGAIDLIDLGVVPKEKIPDTLAEDQPKAFDVGPCALGGEAAFQYVVKVIDLAMKNEIQATVTNALSKEAINMAGHHYSGHTEIYAEYTGTKKYAMMLAHHDFRVVHVSTHVSLREACDRVKKARVLEVIEIADKVCKDMGIEHPKVAVAGLNPHCGENGLFGREEIEEIKPAIDAAKAEGIDAIGPCPPDSVFSQAIGGWYDIVVVMYHDQGHIPIKTVGFVFDREKQAWKAVEGVNITLGLPIVRVSVDHGTGYALAGTGTSNELSLVNSIAYAASFGKNRT
;
A
#
# COMPACT_ATOMS: atom_id res chain seq x y z
N MET A 1 -11.43 20.51 10.63
CA MET A 1 -11.48 19.85 9.31
C MET A 1 -12.26 18.56 9.43
N GLU A 2 -13.06 18.24 8.46
CA GLU A 2 -13.82 16.99 8.43
C GLU A 2 -12.87 15.81 8.20
N ARG A 3 -13.15 14.64 8.84
CA ARG A 3 -12.33 13.44 8.63
C ARG A 3 -12.46 12.98 7.17
N PRO A 4 -11.38 12.65 6.46
CA PRO A 4 -11.46 12.17 5.08
C PRO A 4 -12.19 10.81 5.01
N ILE A 5 -12.91 10.58 3.91
CA ILE A 5 -13.43 9.24 3.59
C ILE A 5 -12.29 8.44 2.94
N VAL A 6 -11.98 7.29 3.52
CA VAL A 6 -10.98 6.35 3.01
C VAL A 6 -11.70 5.12 2.46
N GLY A 7 -11.67 4.96 1.13
CA GLY A 7 -12.24 3.79 0.46
C GLY A 7 -11.27 2.60 0.53
N ILE A 8 -11.72 1.48 1.06
CA ILE A 8 -10.94 0.26 1.26
C ILE A 8 -11.46 -0.81 0.31
N SER A 9 -10.66 -1.20 -0.70
CA SER A 9 -11.03 -2.38 -1.49
C SER A 9 -10.78 -3.65 -0.68
N MET A 10 -11.77 -4.53 -0.63
CA MET A 10 -11.73 -5.76 0.15
C MET A 10 -10.59 -6.72 -0.25
N GLY A 11 -10.07 -6.60 -1.49
CA GLY A 11 -9.06 -7.49 -2.04
C GLY A 11 -9.67 -8.79 -2.56
N ASP A 12 -8.82 -9.83 -2.74
CA ASP A 12 -9.31 -11.12 -3.18
C ASP A 12 -10.28 -11.70 -2.13
N PRO A 13 -11.55 -11.97 -2.50
CA PRO A 13 -12.58 -12.43 -1.56
C PRO A 13 -12.27 -13.78 -0.92
N PHE A 14 -11.44 -14.60 -1.56
CA PHE A 14 -11.00 -15.92 -1.07
C PHE A 14 -9.66 -15.87 -0.35
N GLY A 15 -9.06 -14.67 -0.24
CA GLY A 15 -7.86 -14.40 0.54
C GLY A 15 -8.17 -13.90 1.96
N ASN A 16 -7.15 -13.40 2.65
CA ASN A 16 -7.28 -12.87 4.01
C ASN A 16 -7.85 -11.43 4.07
N GLY A 17 -8.05 -10.78 2.92
CA GLY A 17 -8.51 -9.39 2.83
C GLY A 17 -9.79 -9.09 3.62
N PRO A 18 -10.86 -9.88 3.48
CA PRO A 18 -12.09 -9.68 4.26
C PRO A 18 -11.86 -9.73 5.77
N GLU A 19 -11.08 -10.71 6.27
CA GLU A 19 -10.81 -10.87 7.71
C GLU A 19 -9.98 -9.74 8.29
N ILE A 20 -8.89 -9.36 7.61
CA ILE A 20 -8.04 -8.26 8.10
C ILE A 20 -8.80 -6.94 8.04
N THR A 21 -9.75 -6.78 7.12
CA THR A 21 -10.64 -5.61 7.07
C THR A 21 -11.54 -5.55 8.31
N VAL A 22 -12.18 -6.65 8.69
CA VAL A 22 -12.99 -6.70 9.92
C VAL A 22 -12.14 -6.41 11.15
N LYS A 23 -10.96 -7.00 11.25
CA LYS A 23 -10.05 -6.82 12.39
C LYS A 23 -9.51 -5.39 12.48
N ALA A 24 -9.10 -4.80 11.36
CA ALA A 24 -8.63 -3.40 11.31
C ALA A 24 -9.74 -2.41 11.69
N LEU A 25 -10.97 -2.65 11.24
CA LEU A 25 -12.11 -1.79 11.55
C LEU A 25 -12.71 -2.05 12.94
N ASN A 26 -12.17 -3.01 13.70
CA ASN A 26 -12.45 -3.16 15.13
C ASN A 26 -11.59 -2.23 16.00
N ASP A 27 -10.68 -1.47 15.40
CA ASP A 27 -9.92 -0.44 16.09
C ASP A 27 -10.69 0.90 16.08
N PRO A 28 -11.17 1.42 17.23
CA PRO A 28 -11.88 2.69 17.31
C PRO A 28 -11.00 3.89 16.88
N GLU A 29 -9.67 3.79 16.94
CA GLU A 29 -8.76 4.85 16.51
C GLU A 29 -8.87 5.13 15.01
N VAL A 30 -9.19 4.11 14.19
CA VAL A 30 -9.45 4.28 12.76
C VAL A 30 -10.56 5.30 12.54
N TYR A 31 -11.65 5.19 13.29
CA TYR A 31 -12.80 6.11 13.18
C TYR A 31 -12.56 7.51 13.72
N LYS A 32 -11.49 7.72 14.52
CA LYS A 32 -11.07 9.05 14.94
C LYS A 32 -10.30 9.78 13.84
N THR A 33 -9.58 9.04 13.00
CA THR A 33 -8.69 9.58 11.98
C THR A 33 -9.35 9.76 10.63
N CYS A 34 -10.27 8.86 10.25
CA CYS A 34 -10.97 8.88 8.97
C CYS A 34 -12.42 8.39 9.09
N ARG A 35 -13.10 8.38 7.95
CA ARG A 35 -14.41 7.76 7.71
C ARG A 35 -14.17 6.54 6.79
N PRO A 36 -14.00 5.31 7.34
CA PRO A 36 -13.68 4.14 6.54
C PRO A 36 -14.91 3.65 5.76
N LEU A 37 -14.74 3.36 4.46
CA LEU A 37 -15.74 2.81 3.57
C LEU A 37 -15.19 1.59 2.84
N VAL A 38 -15.79 0.43 3.02
CA VAL A 38 -15.37 -0.79 2.34
C VAL A 38 -16.08 -0.93 1.00
N VAL A 39 -15.37 -1.36 -0.02
CA VAL A 39 -15.93 -1.80 -1.31
C VAL A 39 -15.60 -3.28 -1.47
N GLY A 40 -16.63 -4.11 -1.57
CA GLY A 40 -16.49 -5.55 -1.60
C GLY A 40 -17.82 -6.27 -1.82
N ASP A 41 -17.93 -7.50 -1.34
CA ASP A 41 -19.15 -8.29 -1.38
C ASP A 41 -19.68 -8.59 0.02
N CYS A 42 -20.98 -8.38 0.21
CA CYS A 42 -21.66 -8.56 1.48
C CYS A 42 -21.49 -9.99 2.02
N SER A 43 -21.69 -11.00 1.19
CA SER A 43 -21.56 -12.41 1.60
C SER A 43 -20.17 -12.77 2.13
N CYS A 44 -19.11 -12.21 1.51
CA CYS A 44 -17.73 -12.42 1.95
C CYS A 44 -17.45 -11.72 3.29
N MET A 45 -17.96 -10.50 3.46
CA MET A 45 -17.82 -9.75 4.69
C MET A 45 -18.64 -10.34 5.84
N GLU A 46 -19.85 -10.86 5.57
CA GLU A 46 -20.66 -11.62 6.57
C GLU A 46 -19.90 -12.85 7.09
N TYR A 47 -19.27 -13.62 6.19
CA TYR A 47 -18.42 -14.74 6.56
C TYR A 47 -17.24 -14.31 7.41
N ALA A 48 -16.52 -13.26 7.00
CA ALA A 48 -15.39 -12.73 7.75
C ALA A 48 -15.78 -12.23 9.15
N LEU A 49 -16.95 -11.59 9.28
CA LEU A 49 -17.50 -11.19 10.58
C LEU A 49 -17.80 -12.41 11.46
N ALA A 50 -18.36 -13.48 10.90
CA ALA A 50 -18.63 -14.71 11.64
C ALA A 50 -17.33 -15.37 12.14
N VAL A 51 -16.29 -15.40 11.29
CA VAL A 51 -14.93 -15.87 11.67
C VAL A 51 -14.37 -15.02 12.80
N ALA A 52 -14.34 -13.69 12.62
CA ALA A 52 -13.80 -12.76 13.59
C ALA A 52 -14.55 -12.81 14.94
N LYS A 53 -15.87 -12.99 14.92
CA LYS A 53 -16.66 -13.16 16.14
C LYS A 53 -16.28 -14.45 16.86
N LYS A 54 -16.16 -15.57 16.14
CA LYS A 54 -15.86 -16.89 16.73
C LYS A 54 -14.43 -16.94 17.27
N VAL A 55 -13.44 -16.42 16.54
CA VAL A 55 -12.00 -16.59 16.84
C VAL A 55 -11.47 -15.46 17.69
N ASN A 56 -11.87 -14.23 17.39
CA ASN A 56 -11.29 -13.02 17.97
C ASN A 56 -12.23 -12.30 18.95
N GLY A 57 -13.50 -12.72 19.07
CA GLY A 57 -14.51 -12.08 19.90
C GLY A 57 -14.99 -10.71 19.35
N ILE A 58 -14.76 -10.44 18.07
CA ILE A 58 -15.14 -9.19 17.40
C ILE A 58 -16.61 -9.23 17.01
N ASP A 59 -17.41 -8.26 17.46
CA ASP A 59 -18.85 -8.19 17.18
C ASP A 59 -19.20 -6.88 16.48
N LEU A 60 -18.87 -6.78 15.19
CA LEU A 60 -19.23 -5.65 14.32
C LEU A 60 -20.43 -6.02 13.44
N LYS A 61 -21.09 -5.00 12.87
CA LYS A 61 -22.22 -5.16 11.96
C LYS A 61 -21.90 -4.54 10.59
N LEU A 62 -22.57 -5.00 9.53
CA LEU A 62 -22.53 -4.34 8.23
C LEU A 62 -23.62 -3.28 8.16
N ASN A 63 -23.29 -2.15 7.53
CA ASN A 63 -24.22 -1.14 7.07
C ASN A 63 -24.07 -1.02 5.56
N LEU A 64 -25.00 -1.58 4.80
CA LEU A 64 -24.97 -1.52 3.34
C LEU A 64 -25.34 -0.12 2.87
N VAL A 65 -24.54 0.43 1.96
CA VAL A 65 -24.71 1.76 1.39
C VAL A 65 -24.50 1.70 -0.13
N GLU A 66 -25.18 2.55 -0.87
CA GLU A 66 -25.02 2.67 -2.33
C GLU A 66 -23.97 3.71 -2.70
N THR A 67 -23.82 4.73 -1.84
CA THR A 67 -22.90 5.85 -2.05
C THR A 67 -22.17 6.22 -0.77
N PRO A 68 -20.97 6.84 -0.87
CA PRO A 68 -20.23 7.30 0.31
C PRO A 68 -21.04 8.24 1.22
N ALA A 69 -21.93 9.06 0.64
CA ALA A 69 -22.74 10.02 1.41
C ALA A 69 -23.72 9.35 2.40
N GLN A 70 -24.07 8.07 2.20
CA GLN A 70 -24.98 7.31 3.06
C GLN A 70 -24.29 6.62 4.23
N GLY A 71 -22.96 6.66 4.29
CA GLY A 71 -22.16 6.03 5.35
C GLY A 71 -22.45 6.65 6.72
N ARG A 72 -22.49 5.81 7.75
CA ARG A 72 -22.61 6.22 9.16
C ARG A 72 -21.27 6.65 9.75
N TYR A 73 -20.20 5.95 9.34
CA TYR A 73 -18.83 6.21 9.79
C TYR A 73 -18.66 6.19 11.32
N GLU A 74 -19.35 5.26 11.97
CA GLU A 74 -19.37 5.07 13.41
C GLU A 74 -18.77 3.71 13.78
N TYR A 75 -17.96 3.69 14.83
CA TYR A 75 -17.43 2.43 15.37
C TYR A 75 -18.56 1.47 15.75
N GLY A 76 -18.37 0.19 15.46
CA GLY A 76 -19.38 -0.86 15.67
C GLY A 76 -20.14 -1.23 14.39
N ALA A 77 -20.04 -0.42 13.33
CA ALA A 77 -20.61 -0.72 12.02
C ALA A 77 -19.59 -0.49 10.91
N ILE A 78 -19.52 -1.42 9.95
CA ILE A 78 -18.71 -1.32 8.75
C ILE A 78 -19.62 -0.85 7.61
N ASP A 79 -19.37 0.36 7.09
CA ASP A 79 -20.03 0.83 5.89
C ASP A 79 -19.49 0.10 4.67
N LEU A 80 -20.37 -0.55 3.90
CA LEU A 80 -20.01 -1.42 2.77
C LEU A 80 -20.81 -1.04 1.53
N ILE A 81 -20.10 -0.74 0.44
CA ILE A 81 -20.66 -0.77 -0.91
C ILE A 81 -20.54 -2.21 -1.41
N ASP A 82 -21.67 -2.89 -1.55
CA ASP A 82 -21.77 -4.26 -2.03
C ASP A 82 -21.81 -4.27 -3.57
N LEU A 83 -20.88 -4.99 -4.21
CA LEU A 83 -20.88 -5.16 -5.67
C LEU A 83 -21.54 -6.45 -6.14
N GLY A 84 -21.77 -7.42 -5.24
CA GLY A 84 -22.46 -8.67 -5.55
C GLY A 84 -21.78 -9.51 -6.64
N VAL A 85 -20.45 -9.46 -6.75
CA VAL A 85 -19.69 -10.20 -7.77
C VAL A 85 -19.58 -11.68 -7.43
N VAL A 86 -19.41 -12.00 -6.14
CA VAL A 86 -19.27 -13.37 -5.65
C VAL A 86 -20.64 -13.91 -5.25
N PRO A 87 -21.15 -14.93 -5.96
CA PRO A 87 -22.42 -15.56 -5.61
C PRO A 87 -22.36 -16.15 -4.20
N LYS A 88 -23.45 -15.96 -3.43
CA LYS A 88 -23.50 -16.38 -2.02
C LYS A 88 -23.23 -17.88 -1.83
N GLU A 89 -23.64 -18.71 -2.77
CA GLU A 89 -23.41 -20.17 -2.76
C GLU A 89 -21.93 -20.58 -2.90
N LYS A 90 -21.06 -19.63 -3.23
CA LYS A 90 -19.59 -19.84 -3.25
C LYS A 90 -18.95 -19.60 -1.89
N ILE A 91 -19.68 -19.03 -0.95
CA ILE A 91 -19.22 -18.75 0.41
C ILE A 91 -19.82 -19.82 1.33
N PRO A 92 -19.05 -20.41 2.26
CA PRO A 92 -19.58 -21.36 3.23
C PRO A 92 -20.72 -20.75 4.06
N ASP A 93 -21.85 -21.46 4.17
CA ASP A 93 -23.00 -21.00 4.96
C ASP A 93 -22.73 -21.00 6.47
N THR A 94 -21.85 -21.88 6.92
CA THR A 94 -21.53 -22.05 8.35
C THR A 94 -20.04 -22.25 8.56
N LEU A 95 -19.55 -21.71 9.67
CA LEU A 95 -18.25 -22.07 10.19
C LEU A 95 -18.30 -23.53 10.68
N ALA A 96 -17.36 -24.38 10.26
CA ALA A 96 -17.24 -25.74 10.77
C ALA A 96 -17.22 -25.73 12.32
N GLU A 97 -17.93 -26.69 12.95
CA GLU A 97 -18.13 -26.68 14.40
C GLU A 97 -16.81 -26.67 15.19
N ASP A 98 -15.75 -27.30 14.64
CA ASP A 98 -14.50 -27.50 15.37
C ASP A 98 -13.41 -26.49 15.12
N GLN A 99 -13.36 -25.83 13.95
CA GLN A 99 -12.45 -24.72 13.64
C GLN A 99 -12.86 -24.00 12.34
N PRO A 100 -12.66 -22.67 12.25
CA PRO A 100 -12.68 -21.98 10.95
C PRO A 100 -11.61 -22.62 10.07
N LYS A 101 -11.99 -23.05 8.88
CA LYS A 101 -11.04 -23.59 7.90
C LYS A 101 -10.74 -22.49 6.89
N ALA A 102 -9.49 -22.44 6.45
CA ALA A 102 -9.16 -21.68 5.26
C ALA A 102 -10.08 -22.12 4.10
N PHE A 103 -10.45 -21.19 3.25
CA PHE A 103 -11.08 -21.53 1.98
C PHE A 103 -10.14 -22.49 1.23
N ASP A 104 -10.65 -23.66 0.84
CA ASP A 104 -9.89 -24.59 -0.01
C ASP A 104 -9.92 -24.08 -1.46
N VAL A 105 -9.61 -22.78 -1.62
CA VAL A 105 -9.61 -22.08 -2.90
C VAL A 105 -8.31 -21.30 -2.97
N GLY A 106 -7.52 -21.60 -3.97
CA GLY A 106 -6.36 -20.78 -4.34
C GLY A 106 -6.76 -19.67 -5.31
N PRO A 107 -5.81 -19.13 -6.08
CA PRO A 107 -6.11 -18.18 -7.14
C PRO A 107 -7.16 -18.73 -8.10
N CYS A 108 -8.22 -17.97 -8.37
CA CYS A 108 -9.26 -18.35 -9.32
C CYS A 108 -9.82 -17.14 -10.05
N ALA A 109 -10.41 -17.36 -11.23
CA ALA A 109 -10.94 -16.29 -12.07
C ALA A 109 -12.02 -15.47 -11.35
N LEU A 110 -12.91 -16.10 -10.57
CA LEU A 110 -13.95 -15.39 -9.83
C LEU A 110 -13.36 -14.44 -8.77
N GLY A 111 -12.36 -14.90 -8.00
CA GLY A 111 -11.65 -14.07 -7.01
C GLY A 111 -10.91 -12.91 -7.68
N GLY A 112 -10.29 -13.18 -8.84
CA GLY A 112 -9.61 -12.17 -9.63
C GLY A 112 -10.54 -11.10 -10.18
N GLU A 113 -11.68 -11.50 -10.75
CA GLU A 113 -12.73 -10.59 -11.25
C GLU A 113 -13.25 -9.70 -10.13
N ALA A 114 -13.62 -10.29 -9.00
CA ALA A 114 -14.14 -9.56 -7.85
C ALA A 114 -13.12 -8.54 -7.33
N ALA A 115 -11.88 -8.97 -7.05
CA ALA A 115 -10.81 -8.09 -6.58
C ALA A 115 -10.55 -6.93 -7.55
N PHE A 116 -10.57 -7.20 -8.87
CA PHE A 116 -10.40 -6.18 -9.89
C PHE A 116 -11.54 -5.15 -9.86
N GLN A 117 -12.80 -5.60 -9.82
CA GLN A 117 -13.95 -4.69 -9.76
C GLN A 117 -13.94 -3.81 -8.50
N TYR A 118 -13.54 -4.34 -7.33
CA TYR A 118 -13.43 -3.53 -6.11
C TYR A 118 -12.39 -2.43 -6.26
N VAL A 119 -11.24 -2.74 -6.88
CA VAL A 119 -10.19 -1.76 -7.14
C VAL A 119 -10.67 -0.68 -8.12
N VAL A 120 -11.31 -1.06 -9.22
CA VAL A 120 -11.84 -0.10 -10.20
C VAL A 120 -12.90 0.80 -9.54
N LYS A 121 -13.75 0.25 -8.69
CA LYS A 121 -14.78 1.03 -7.98
C LYS A 121 -14.17 2.06 -7.03
N VAL A 122 -13.16 1.72 -6.23
CA VAL A 122 -12.54 2.72 -5.33
C VAL A 122 -11.78 3.80 -6.12
N ILE A 123 -11.19 3.45 -7.28
CA ILE A 123 -10.57 4.44 -8.19
C ILE A 123 -11.64 5.41 -8.71
N ASP A 124 -12.78 4.90 -9.21
CA ASP A 124 -13.88 5.72 -9.73
C ASP A 124 -14.41 6.70 -8.68
N LEU A 125 -14.66 6.23 -7.45
CA LEU A 125 -15.08 7.07 -6.33
C LEU A 125 -14.04 8.17 -6.00
N ALA A 126 -12.75 7.83 -6.00
CA ALA A 126 -11.68 8.79 -5.73
C ALA A 126 -11.52 9.82 -6.86
N MET A 127 -11.61 9.39 -8.13
CA MET A 127 -11.56 10.28 -9.29
C MET A 127 -12.72 11.25 -9.34
N LYS A 128 -13.88 10.87 -8.81
CA LYS A 128 -15.06 11.74 -8.64
C LYS A 128 -15.02 12.62 -7.39
N ASN A 129 -13.95 12.52 -6.59
CA ASN A 129 -13.81 13.18 -5.28
C ASN A 129 -14.91 12.80 -4.26
N GLU A 130 -15.57 11.68 -4.45
CA GLU A 130 -16.54 11.14 -3.48
C GLU A 130 -15.84 10.53 -2.25
N ILE A 131 -14.58 10.11 -2.40
CA ILE A 131 -13.67 9.70 -1.32
C ILE A 131 -12.32 10.41 -1.50
N GLN A 132 -11.60 10.64 -0.41
CA GLN A 132 -10.34 11.42 -0.41
C GLN A 132 -9.09 10.55 -0.56
N ALA A 133 -9.16 9.28 -0.21
CA ALA A 133 -8.05 8.35 -0.35
C ALA A 133 -8.54 6.93 -0.57
N THR A 134 -7.66 6.09 -1.14
CA THR A 134 -7.92 4.66 -1.35
C THR A 134 -6.88 3.81 -0.64
N VAL A 135 -7.34 2.70 -0.04
CA VAL A 135 -6.51 1.64 0.52
C VAL A 135 -6.87 0.33 -0.15
N THR A 136 -5.87 -0.42 -0.61
CA THR A 136 -6.12 -1.70 -1.26
C THR A 136 -5.59 -2.86 -0.43
N ASN A 137 -6.46 -3.84 -0.14
CA ASN A 137 -6.04 -5.16 0.28
C ASN A 137 -5.40 -5.94 -0.87
N ALA A 138 -4.74 -7.04 -0.57
CA ALA A 138 -4.01 -7.81 -1.56
C ALA A 138 -4.93 -8.43 -2.63
N LEU A 139 -4.47 -8.44 -3.87
CA LEU A 139 -5.02 -9.23 -4.96
C LEU A 139 -3.99 -10.23 -5.48
N SER A 140 -4.44 -11.30 -6.10
CA SER A 140 -3.57 -12.26 -6.79
C SER A 140 -3.40 -11.86 -8.25
N LYS A 141 -2.15 -11.67 -8.68
CA LYS A 141 -1.82 -11.42 -10.10
C LYS A 141 -2.29 -12.57 -10.99
N GLU A 142 -2.13 -13.80 -10.51
CA GLU A 142 -2.59 -14.99 -11.21
C GLU A 142 -4.12 -14.97 -11.36
N ALA A 143 -4.86 -14.70 -10.28
CA ALA A 143 -6.31 -14.67 -10.32
C ALA A 143 -6.87 -13.60 -11.26
N ILE A 144 -6.34 -12.35 -11.23
CA ILE A 144 -6.81 -11.31 -12.15
C ILE A 144 -6.48 -11.64 -13.61
N ASN A 145 -5.33 -12.28 -13.88
CA ASN A 145 -5.00 -12.74 -15.23
C ASN A 145 -5.91 -13.91 -15.68
N MET A 146 -6.27 -14.83 -14.78
CA MET A 146 -7.27 -15.86 -15.06
C MET A 146 -8.66 -15.28 -15.39
N ALA A 147 -8.99 -14.12 -14.80
CA ALA A 147 -10.20 -13.37 -15.11
C ALA A 147 -10.12 -12.55 -16.41
N GLY A 148 -8.97 -12.54 -17.08
CA GLY A 148 -8.77 -11.80 -18.33
C GLY A 148 -8.22 -10.39 -18.17
N HIS A 149 -7.88 -9.96 -16.94
CA HIS A 149 -7.30 -8.66 -16.65
C HIS A 149 -5.78 -8.76 -16.60
N HIS A 150 -5.09 -8.36 -17.68
CA HIS A 150 -3.65 -8.54 -17.87
C HIS A 150 -2.84 -7.39 -17.25
N TYR A 151 -2.72 -7.39 -15.92
CA TYR A 151 -1.92 -6.43 -15.16
C TYR A 151 -0.91 -7.16 -14.25
N SER A 152 0.22 -6.54 -14.00
CA SER A 152 1.22 -7.05 -13.06
C SER A 152 0.94 -6.67 -11.61
N GLY A 153 -0.11 -5.89 -11.35
CA GLY A 153 -0.57 -5.54 -10.02
C GLY A 153 -1.37 -4.23 -9.96
N HIS A 154 -1.71 -3.82 -8.75
CA HIS A 154 -2.50 -2.62 -8.48
C HIS A 154 -1.94 -1.34 -9.13
N THR A 155 -0.61 -1.16 -9.09
CA THR A 155 0.03 0.08 -9.58
C THR A 155 -0.29 0.34 -11.05
N GLU A 156 -0.28 -0.70 -11.88
CA GLU A 156 -0.61 -0.59 -13.31
C GLU A 156 -2.10 -0.32 -13.52
N ILE A 157 -2.98 -1.00 -12.76
CA ILE A 157 -4.42 -0.73 -12.79
C ILE A 157 -4.67 0.74 -12.46
N TYR A 158 -4.11 1.24 -11.36
CA TYR A 158 -4.26 2.64 -10.97
C TYR A 158 -3.70 3.60 -12.03
N ALA A 159 -2.51 3.33 -12.57
CA ALA A 159 -1.89 4.16 -13.59
C ALA A 159 -2.77 4.26 -14.84
N GLU A 160 -3.33 3.14 -15.32
CA GLU A 160 -4.20 3.11 -16.48
C GLU A 160 -5.53 3.85 -16.23
N TYR A 161 -6.23 3.51 -15.15
CA TYR A 161 -7.54 4.08 -14.84
C TYR A 161 -7.48 5.56 -14.44
N THR A 162 -6.30 6.07 -14.07
CA THR A 162 -6.09 7.52 -13.80
C THR A 162 -5.38 8.25 -14.94
N GLY A 163 -4.97 7.56 -16.02
CA GLY A 163 -4.22 8.13 -17.13
C GLY A 163 -2.81 8.59 -16.74
N THR A 164 -2.23 8.05 -15.66
CA THR A 164 -0.94 8.48 -15.11
C THR A 164 0.21 7.76 -15.81
N LYS A 165 1.18 8.53 -16.30
CA LYS A 165 2.41 8.00 -16.95
C LYS A 165 3.63 8.05 -16.04
N LYS A 166 3.69 9.02 -15.12
CA LYS A 166 4.81 9.26 -14.22
C LYS A 166 4.39 8.90 -12.80
N TYR A 167 4.90 7.81 -12.30
CA TYR A 167 4.63 7.34 -10.94
C TYR A 167 5.86 6.68 -10.32
N ALA A 168 5.90 6.61 -9.01
CA ALA A 168 6.93 5.93 -8.24
C ALA A 168 6.31 5.15 -7.08
N MET A 169 6.98 4.09 -6.66
CA MET A 169 6.61 3.34 -5.48
C MET A 169 7.38 3.87 -4.28
N MET A 170 6.66 4.22 -3.22
CA MET A 170 7.23 4.54 -1.91
C MET A 170 6.87 3.43 -0.93
N LEU A 171 7.84 3.01 -0.13
CA LEU A 171 7.61 2.25 1.09
C LEU A 171 7.81 3.16 2.29
N ALA A 172 7.00 2.95 3.32
CA ALA A 172 7.10 3.69 4.56
C ALA A 172 6.94 2.78 5.79
N HIS A 173 7.69 3.10 6.84
CA HIS A 173 7.55 2.55 8.17
C HIS A 173 7.71 3.72 9.16
N HIS A 174 6.61 4.18 9.74
CA HIS A 174 6.55 5.45 10.48
C HIS A 174 7.15 6.60 9.66
N ASP A 175 8.14 7.31 10.20
CA ASP A 175 8.78 8.44 9.50
C ASP A 175 9.95 8.02 8.59
N PHE A 176 10.27 6.74 8.52
CA PHE A 176 11.25 6.22 7.58
C PHE A 176 10.59 5.89 6.24
N ARG A 177 10.96 6.65 5.19
CA ARG A 177 10.37 6.57 3.84
C ARG A 177 11.44 6.36 2.79
N VAL A 178 11.19 5.47 1.85
CA VAL A 178 12.05 5.26 0.67
C VAL A 178 11.19 5.28 -0.60
N VAL A 179 11.68 5.92 -1.66
CA VAL A 179 11.02 5.98 -2.97
C VAL A 179 11.97 5.49 -4.06
N HIS A 180 11.45 4.72 -5.00
CA HIS A 180 12.26 3.92 -5.92
C HIS A 180 12.33 4.53 -7.33
N VAL A 181 13.54 4.60 -7.88
CA VAL A 181 13.77 4.92 -9.30
C VAL A 181 13.29 3.78 -10.20
N SER A 182 13.58 2.54 -9.80
CA SER A 182 13.06 1.32 -10.45
C SER A 182 12.67 0.27 -9.41
N THR A 183 11.75 -0.66 -9.78
CA THR A 183 11.24 -1.69 -8.87
C THR A 183 11.38 -3.09 -9.48
N HIS A 184 10.35 -3.63 -10.11
CA HIS A 184 10.23 -5.03 -10.52
C HIS A 184 10.95 -5.33 -11.85
N VAL A 185 12.27 -5.17 -11.84
CA VAL A 185 13.17 -5.49 -12.95
C VAL A 185 14.39 -6.23 -12.45
N SER A 186 15.16 -6.87 -13.36
CA SER A 186 16.42 -7.47 -12.96
C SER A 186 17.40 -6.41 -12.45
N LEU A 187 18.32 -6.79 -11.55
CA LEU A 187 19.32 -5.85 -11.05
C LEU A 187 20.17 -5.23 -12.17
N ARG A 188 20.49 -6.00 -13.21
CA ARG A 188 21.19 -5.49 -14.40
C ARG A 188 20.39 -4.40 -15.12
N GLU A 189 19.11 -4.65 -15.36
CA GLU A 189 18.22 -3.66 -15.97
C GLU A 189 17.99 -2.45 -15.06
N ALA A 190 17.96 -2.64 -13.73
CA ALA A 190 17.86 -1.54 -12.78
C ALA A 190 19.03 -0.56 -12.92
N CYS A 191 20.25 -1.04 -13.11
CA CYS A 191 21.42 -0.19 -13.38
C CYS A 191 21.23 0.64 -14.67
N ASP A 192 20.71 0.02 -15.73
CA ASP A 192 20.44 0.69 -17.00
C ASP A 192 19.33 1.75 -16.90
N ARG A 193 18.40 1.59 -15.94
CA ARG A 193 17.31 2.53 -15.67
C ARG A 193 17.72 3.74 -14.82
N VAL A 194 18.90 3.75 -14.23
CA VAL A 194 19.44 4.93 -13.53
C VAL A 194 19.87 5.96 -14.57
N LYS A 195 18.92 6.84 -14.91
CA LYS A 195 19.10 7.94 -15.87
C LYS A 195 18.71 9.26 -15.22
N LYS A 196 19.48 10.32 -15.52
CA LYS A 196 19.26 11.67 -14.98
C LYS A 196 17.79 12.07 -14.98
N ALA A 197 17.09 11.90 -16.10
CA ALA A 197 15.69 12.30 -16.22
C ALA A 197 14.78 11.54 -15.25
N ARG A 198 14.99 10.21 -15.08
CA ARG A 198 14.17 9.41 -14.18
C ARG A 198 14.52 9.67 -12.71
N VAL A 199 15.79 9.84 -12.37
CA VAL A 199 16.22 10.17 -11.01
C VAL A 199 15.65 11.54 -10.60
N LEU A 200 15.73 12.55 -11.47
CA LEU A 200 15.11 13.86 -11.22
C LEU A 200 13.60 13.75 -11.00
N GLU A 201 12.89 13.06 -11.89
CA GLU A 201 11.45 12.84 -11.77
C GLU A 201 11.08 12.23 -10.41
N VAL A 202 11.86 11.25 -9.91
CA VAL A 202 11.58 10.63 -8.61
C VAL A 202 11.92 11.57 -7.45
N ILE A 203 12.94 12.43 -7.58
CA ILE A 203 13.24 13.48 -6.59
C ILE A 203 12.08 14.48 -6.49
N GLU A 204 11.55 14.95 -7.63
CA GLU A 204 10.38 15.84 -7.71
C GLU A 204 9.14 15.21 -7.04
N ILE A 205 8.87 13.92 -7.33
CA ILE A 205 7.78 13.16 -6.71
C ILE A 205 7.99 13.04 -5.20
N ALA A 206 9.23 12.80 -4.74
CA ALA A 206 9.58 12.66 -3.33
C ALA A 206 9.37 13.98 -2.56
N ASP A 207 9.83 15.09 -3.11
CA ASP A 207 9.63 16.41 -2.52
C ASP A 207 8.14 16.75 -2.41
N LYS A 208 7.42 16.56 -3.53
CA LYS A 208 5.98 16.83 -3.58
C LYS A 208 5.21 16.02 -2.53
N VAL A 209 5.47 14.71 -2.41
CA VAL A 209 4.73 13.88 -1.46
C VAL A 209 5.02 14.28 -0.01
N CYS A 210 6.24 14.64 0.34
CA CYS A 210 6.56 15.15 1.66
C CYS A 210 5.82 16.46 1.97
N LYS A 211 5.71 17.36 0.99
CA LYS A 211 4.89 18.58 1.12
C LYS A 211 3.40 18.26 1.27
N ASP A 212 2.89 17.31 0.49
CA ASP A 212 1.51 16.84 0.60
C ASP A 212 1.22 16.20 1.99
N MET A 213 2.25 15.69 2.68
CA MET A 213 2.18 15.20 4.07
C MET A 213 2.30 16.32 5.13
N GLY A 214 2.53 17.57 4.73
CA GLY A 214 2.66 18.72 5.63
C GLY A 214 4.09 19.05 6.05
N ILE A 215 5.11 18.47 5.41
CA ILE A 215 6.52 18.82 5.62
C ILE A 215 6.85 20.00 4.69
N GLU A 216 6.93 21.20 5.24
CA GLU A 216 7.10 22.43 4.43
C GLU A 216 8.44 22.46 3.66
N HIS A 217 9.51 21.97 4.28
CA HIS A 217 10.88 21.98 3.74
C HIS A 217 11.48 20.56 3.77
N PRO A 218 11.06 19.66 2.86
CA PRO A 218 11.53 18.28 2.88
C PRO A 218 13.02 18.17 2.56
N LYS A 219 13.74 17.36 3.32
CA LYS A 219 15.11 16.96 3.03
C LYS A 219 15.10 15.63 2.28
N VAL A 220 15.37 15.67 0.99
CA VAL A 220 15.35 14.51 0.10
C VAL A 220 16.76 13.96 -0.05
N ALA A 221 17.08 12.87 0.62
CA ALA A 221 18.34 12.16 0.39
C ALA A 221 18.27 11.33 -0.91
N VAL A 222 19.34 11.31 -1.68
CA VAL A 222 19.46 10.50 -2.91
C VAL A 222 20.60 9.52 -2.72
N ALA A 223 20.29 8.22 -2.61
CA ALA A 223 21.30 7.18 -2.46
C ALA A 223 22.13 7.03 -3.75
N GLY A 224 23.41 6.68 -3.61
CA GLY A 224 24.21 6.21 -4.74
C GLY A 224 23.76 4.83 -5.21
N LEU A 225 24.12 4.46 -6.42
CA LEU A 225 23.94 3.11 -6.97
C LEU A 225 25.09 2.19 -6.54
N ASN A 226 26.32 2.71 -6.66
CA ASN A 226 27.54 1.95 -6.46
C ASN A 226 28.07 2.07 -5.03
N PRO A 227 28.89 1.11 -4.55
CA PRO A 227 29.57 1.23 -3.27
C PRO A 227 30.32 2.57 -3.13
N HIS A 228 30.20 3.21 -1.96
CA HIS A 228 30.80 4.50 -1.67
C HIS A 228 30.54 5.60 -2.73
N CYS A 229 29.35 5.54 -3.35
CA CYS A 229 28.95 6.45 -4.42
C CYS A 229 29.93 6.45 -5.60
N GLY A 230 30.42 5.27 -5.98
CA GLY A 230 31.30 5.07 -7.14
C GLY A 230 32.75 5.45 -6.93
N GLU A 231 33.17 5.99 -5.74
CA GLU A 231 34.54 6.38 -5.40
C GLU A 231 35.22 7.17 -6.54
N ASN A 232 34.60 8.29 -6.95
CA ASN A 232 35.05 9.11 -8.08
C ASN A 232 35.16 8.36 -9.43
N GLY A 233 34.36 7.34 -9.64
CA GLY A 233 34.30 6.55 -10.87
C GLY A 233 35.11 5.27 -10.85
N LEU A 234 35.70 4.90 -9.69
CA LEU A 234 36.45 3.65 -9.53
C LEU A 234 35.53 2.41 -9.60
N PHE A 235 34.32 2.51 -9.01
CA PHE A 235 33.35 1.41 -8.94
C PHE A 235 32.12 1.57 -9.86
N GLY A 236 32.13 2.58 -10.70
CA GLY A 236 31.03 2.94 -11.60
C GLY A 236 30.95 4.44 -11.81
N ARG A 237 30.22 4.87 -12.81
CA ARG A 237 30.15 6.28 -13.21
C ARG A 237 28.74 6.86 -13.16
N GLU A 238 27.76 6.05 -12.74
CA GLU A 238 26.35 6.43 -12.69
C GLU A 238 26.11 7.62 -11.77
N GLU A 239 26.87 7.71 -10.66
CA GLU A 239 26.80 8.87 -9.77
C GLU A 239 27.27 10.14 -10.44
N ILE A 240 28.33 10.06 -11.25
CA ILE A 240 28.92 11.23 -11.95
C ILE A 240 28.05 11.63 -13.15
N GLU A 241 27.59 10.65 -13.94
CA GLU A 241 26.96 10.89 -15.24
C GLU A 241 25.45 11.09 -15.15
N GLU A 242 24.80 10.50 -14.13
CA GLU A 242 23.34 10.46 -14.03
C GLU A 242 22.82 11.04 -12.70
N ILE A 243 23.27 10.49 -11.53
CA ILE A 243 22.65 10.81 -10.23
C ILE A 243 22.98 12.24 -9.79
N LYS A 244 24.26 12.62 -9.79
CA LYS A 244 24.69 13.99 -9.41
C LYS A 244 24.07 15.07 -10.30
N PRO A 245 24.06 14.92 -11.65
CA PRO A 245 23.36 15.87 -12.52
C PRO A 245 21.85 15.97 -12.28
N ALA A 246 21.19 14.90 -11.81
CA ALA A 246 19.79 14.95 -11.42
C ALA A 246 19.59 15.75 -10.10
N ILE A 247 20.45 15.51 -9.11
CA ILE A 247 20.45 16.25 -7.84
C ILE A 247 20.68 17.74 -8.08
N ASP A 248 21.65 18.08 -8.93
CA ASP A 248 21.98 19.49 -9.24
C ASP A 248 20.80 20.17 -9.97
N ALA A 249 20.09 19.46 -10.84
CA ALA A 249 18.88 19.96 -11.48
C ALA A 249 17.75 20.18 -10.46
N ALA A 250 17.50 19.23 -9.55
CA ALA A 250 16.51 19.36 -8.49
C ALA A 250 16.79 20.57 -7.57
N LYS A 251 18.06 20.78 -7.22
CA LYS A 251 18.48 21.98 -6.47
C LYS A 251 18.19 23.28 -7.21
N ALA A 252 18.39 23.30 -8.52
CA ALA A 252 18.09 24.47 -9.35
C ALA A 252 16.58 24.79 -9.38
N GLU A 253 15.72 23.79 -9.13
CA GLU A 253 14.27 23.93 -8.97
C GLU A 253 13.85 24.26 -7.52
N GLY A 254 14.81 24.40 -6.59
CA GLY A 254 14.55 24.77 -5.20
C GLY A 254 14.23 23.59 -4.26
N ILE A 255 14.52 22.35 -4.70
CA ILE A 255 14.36 21.15 -3.87
C ILE A 255 15.63 20.93 -3.02
N ASP A 256 15.48 20.69 -1.73
CA ASP A 256 16.60 20.33 -0.84
C ASP A 256 17.01 18.86 -1.03
N ALA A 257 17.59 18.57 -2.21
CA ALA A 257 18.09 17.27 -2.59
C ALA A 257 19.55 17.11 -2.14
N ILE A 258 19.84 16.08 -1.35
CA ILE A 258 21.17 15.84 -0.73
C ILE A 258 21.73 14.52 -1.28
N GLY A 259 22.96 14.54 -1.77
CA GLY A 259 23.60 13.33 -2.28
C GLY A 259 24.61 13.59 -3.42
N PRO A 260 25.06 12.50 -4.11
CA PRO A 260 24.72 11.10 -3.79
C PRO A 260 25.20 10.69 -2.41
N CYS A 261 24.34 10.04 -1.62
CA CYS A 261 24.64 9.56 -0.27
C CYS A 261 25.13 8.11 -0.32
N PRO A 262 26.14 7.71 0.45
CA PRO A 262 26.57 6.32 0.51
C PRO A 262 25.42 5.39 0.94
N PRO A 263 25.09 4.36 0.14
CA PRO A 263 23.89 3.53 0.38
C PRO A 263 24.01 2.64 1.63
N ASP A 264 25.19 2.42 2.14
CA ASP A 264 25.47 1.65 3.36
C ASP A 264 25.15 2.43 4.66
N SER A 265 25.03 3.75 4.59
CA SER A 265 24.87 4.62 5.77
C SER A 265 23.62 5.52 5.73
N VAL A 266 23.12 5.88 4.54
CA VAL A 266 22.00 6.82 4.37
C VAL A 266 20.73 6.40 5.11
N PHE A 267 20.46 5.09 5.20
CA PHE A 267 19.26 4.58 5.84
C PHE A 267 19.29 4.73 7.36
N SER A 268 20.43 4.53 8.00
CA SER A 268 20.55 4.78 9.44
C SER A 268 20.40 6.27 9.78
N GLN A 269 20.88 7.15 8.91
CA GLN A 269 20.68 8.60 9.04
C GLN A 269 19.20 8.97 8.86
N ALA A 270 18.51 8.39 7.87
CA ALA A 270 17.09 8.61 7.65
C ALA A 270 16.23 8.12 8.84
N ILE A 271 16.53 6.93 9.38
CA ILE A 271 15.88 6.42 10.59
C ILE A 271 16.13 7.36 11.78
N GLY A 272 17.31 7.98 11.84
CA GLY A 272 17.68 8.98 12.85
C GLY A 272 17.05 10.37 12.63
N GLY A 273 16.24 10.56 11.59
CA GLY A 273 15.52 11.80 11.32
C GLY A 273 16.36 12.88 10.63
N TRP A 274 17.49 12.54 9.99
CA TRP A 274 18.28 13.51 9.22
C TRP A 274 17.62 13.84 7.88
N TYR A 275 16.85 12.93 7.33
CA TYR A 275 16.16 13.05 6.05
C TYR A 275 14.69 12.64 6.19
N ASP A 276 13.83 13.29 5.44
CA ASP A 276 12.39 13.01 5.44
C ASP A 276 12.05 11.85 4.49
N ILE A 277 12.86 11.66 3.45
CA ILE A 277 12.68 10.61 2.45
C ILE A 277 14.02 10.28 1.76
N VAL A 278 14.20 9.01 1.36
CA VAL A 278 15.38 8.55 0.61
C VAL A 278 14.95 8.07 -0.77
N VAL A 279 15.51 8.67 -1.82
CA VAL A 279 15.42 8.17 -3.20
C VAL A 279 16.42 7.06 -3.39
N VAL A 280 15.94 5.86 -3.76
CA VAL A 280 16.75 4.66 -3.96
C VAL A 280 16.71 4.22 -5.42
N MET A 281 17.79 3.60 -5.91
CA MET A 281 17.98 3.32 -7.32
C MET A 281 17.26 2.04 -7.77
N TYR A 282 17.13 1.03 -6.88
CA TYR A 282 16.52 -0.25 -7.22
C TYR A 282 15.76 -0.85 -6.04
N HIS A 283 14.98 -1.88 -6.34
CA HIS A 283 14.02 -2.52 -5.43
C HIS A 283 14.63 -2.86 -4.07
N ASP A 284 15.65 -3.73 -4.02
CA ASP A 284 16.18 -4.25 -2.76
C ASP A 284 16.95 -3.19 -1.96
N GLN A 285 17.50 -2.16 -2.61
CA GLN A 285 18.14 -1.04 -1.93
C GLN A 285 17.20 -0.34 -0.94
N GLY A 286 15.90 -0.25 -1.27
CA GLY A 286 14.89 0.33 -0.40
C GLY A 286 14.13 -0.69 0.44
N HIS A 287 13.81 -1.86 -0.12
CA HIS A 287 13.01 -2.88 0.56
C HIS A 287 13.75 -3.52 1.73
N ILE A 288 15.05 -3.83 1.57
CA ILE A 288 15.83 -4.44 2.65
C ILE A 288 15.82 -3.59 3.92
N PRO A 289 16.21 -2.30 3.91
CA PRO A 289 16.20 -1.49 5.12
C PRO A 289 14.81 -1.32 5.72
N ILE A 290 13.78 -1.05 4.92
CA ILE A 290 12.40 -0.90 5.42
C ILE A 290 11.91 -2.20 6.08
N LYS A 291 12.09 -3.34 5.42
CA LYS A 291 11.62 -4.63 5.96
C LYS A 291 12.45 -5.11 7.15
N THR A 292 13.72 -4.76 7.20
CA THR A 292 14.57 -5.07 8.36
C THR A 292 14.09 -4.34 9.62
N VAL A 293 13.58 -3.12 9.48
CA VAL A 293 13.06 -2.33 10.60
C VAL A 293 11.61 -2.67 10.93
N GLY A 294 10.75 -2.82 9.90
CA GLY A 294 9.30 -2.97 10.07
C GLY A 294 8.82 -4.41 10.25
N PHE A 295 9.64 -5.42 9.95
CA PHE A 295 9.25 -6.82 10.03
C PHE A 295 9.97 -7.49 11.19
N VAL A 296 9.24 -7.79 12.25
CA VAL A 296 9.79 -8.43 13.47
C VAL A 296 9.34 -9.88 13.54
N PHE A 297 10.27 -10.81 13.49
CA PHE A 297 10.01 -12.24 13.65
C PHE A 297 10.18 -12.67 15.11
N ASP A 298 9.14 -13.27 15.69
CA ASP A 298 9.15 -13.86 17.02
C ASP A 298 9.72 -15.28 16.94
N ARG A 299 10.91 -15.47 17.48
CA ARG A 299 11.61 -16.77 17.46
C ARG A 299 10.94 -17.82 18.32
N GLU A 300 10.28 -17.43 19.40
CA GLU A 300 9.62 -18.37 20.31
C GLU A 300 8.31 -18.90 19.69
N LYS A 301 7.53 -18.00 19.09
CA LYS A 301 6.26 -18.33 18.44
C LYS A 301 6.41 -18.82 17.00
N GLN A 302 7.63 -18.75 16.43
CA GLN A 302 7.90 -19.05 15.02
C GLN A 302 6.94 -18.31 14.06
N ALA A 303 6.60 -17.07 14.37
CA ALA A 303 5.63 -16.27 13.65
C ALA A 303 6.08 -14.79 13.55
N TRP A 304 5.55 -14.07 12.60
CA TRP A 304 5.75 -12.63 12.51
C TRP A 304 5.04 -11.92 13.67
N LYS A 305 5.79 -11.17 14.48
CA LYS A 305 5.26 -10.32 15.55
C LYS A 305 4.68 -9.02 15.00
N ALA A 306 5.34 -8.45 13.99
CA ALA A 306 4.92 -7.24 13.31
C ALA A 306 5.25 -7.32 11.82
N VAL A 307 4.34 -6.80 10.98
CA VAL A 307 4.51 -6.55 9.56
C VAL A 307 3.92 -5.17 9.31
N GLU A 308 4.71 -4.13 9.53
CA GLU A 308 4.21 -2.75 9.62
C GLU A 308 4.48 -1.91 8.36
N GLY A 309 5.07 -2.49 7.33
CA GLY A 309 5.34 -1.79 6.08
C GLY A 309 4.06 -1.37 5.35
N VAL A 310 4.11 -0.21 4.72
CA VAL A 310 3.04 0.35 3.90
C VAL A 310 3.59 0.67 2.52
N ASN A 311 2.88 0.27 1.47
CA ASN A 311 3.22 0.57 0.09
C ASN A 311 2.30 1.67 -0.47
N ILE A 312 2.91 2.72 -1.03
CA ILE A 312 2.20 3.90 -1.53
C ILE A 312 2.61 4.15 -2.98
N THR A 313 1.63 4.33 -3.86
CA THR A 313 1.90 4.72 -5.24
C THR A 313 1.80 6.25 -5.36
N LEU A 314 2.92 6.88 -5.67
CA LEU A 314 3.06 8.32 -5.83
C LEU A 314 2.91 8.76 -7.28
N GLY A 315 2.55 10.03 -7.50
CA GLY A 315 2.38 10.60 -8.84
C GLY A 315 0.97 10.44 -9.41
N LEU A 316 0.10 9.67 -8.76
CA LEU A 316 -1.31 9.55 -9.13
C LEU A 316 -2.09 10.82 -8.77
N PRO A 317 -3.18 11.17 -9.51
CA PRO A 317 -4.07 12.27 -9.14
C PRO A 317 -4.90 11.96 -7.88
N ILE A 318 -4.92 10.72 -7.43
CA ILE A 318 -5.62 10.24 -6.24
C ILE A 318 -4.65 9.59 -5.26
N VAL A 319 -4.98 9.55 -3.97
CA VAL A 319 -4.17 8.89 -2.95
C VAL A 319 -4.39 7.38 -3.04
N ARG A 320 -3.31 6.62 -3.23
CA ARG A 320 -3.34 5.16 -3.21
C ARG A 320 -2.32 4.60 -2.24
N VAL A 321 -2.80 3.90 -1.23
CA VAL A 321 -2.02 3.16 -0.25
C VAL A 321 -2.39 1.68 -0.31
N SER A 322 -1.50 0.77 0.00
CA SER A 322 -1.79 -0.66 0.06
C SER A 322 -1.06 -1.35 1.19
N VAL A 323 -1.63 -2.48 1.61
CA VAL A 323 -0.92 -3.45 2.45
C VAL A 323 0.36 -3.95 1.75
N ASP A 324 1.38 -4.29 2.54
CA ASP A 324 2.67 -4.82 2.05
C ASP A 324 2.78 -6.33 2.27
N HIS A 325 1.71 -7.06 1.97
CA HIS A 325 1.67 -8.54 2.02
C HIS A 325 0.80 -9.09 0.88
N GLY A 326 0.88 -10.40 0.64
CA GLY A 326 0.07 -11.10 -0.36
C GLY A 326 -1.33 -11.48 0.14
N THR A 327 -2.08 -12.19 -0.71
CA THR A 327 -3.48 -12.62 -0.47
C THR A 327 -3.66 -13.56 0.71
N GLY A 328 -2.61 -14.29 1.13
CA GLY A 328 -2.64 -15.13 2.32
C GLY A 328 -3.71 -16.24 2.30
N TYR A 329 -3.94 -16.89 1.15
CA TYR A 329 -4.97 -17.93 0.99
C TYR A 329 -4.94 -19.00 2.07
N ALA A 330 -3.74 -19.41 2.51
CA ALA A 330 -3.60 -20.44 3.56
C ALA A 330 -4.12 -19.99 4.94
N LEU A 331 -4.32 -18.69 5.14
CA LEU A 331 -4.82 -18.10 6.39
C LEU A 331 -6.26 -17.62 6.27
N ALA A 332 -6.81 -17.58 5.05
CA ALA A 332 -8.17 -17.10 4.82
C ALA A 332 -9.19 -18.04 5.53
N GLY A 333 -10.15 -17.46 6.25
CA GLY A 333 -11.14 -18.19 7.02
C GLY A 333 -10.65 -18.68 8.38
N THR A 334 -9.41 -18.44 8.77
CA THR A 334 -8.86 -18.89 10.05
C THR A 334 -8.96 -17.87 11.19
N GLY A 335 -9.14 -16.60 10.88
CA GLY A 335 -9.11 -15.49 11.85
C GLY A 335 -7.71 -15.18 12.42
N THR A 336 -6.65 -15.78 11.87
CA THR A 336 -5.27 -15.65 12.41
C THR A 336 -4.41 -14.62 11.69
N SER A 337 -4.90 -14.08 10.57
CA SER A 337 -4.17 -13.05 9.80
C SER A 337 -3.96 -11.76 10.62
N ASN A 338 -2.80 -11.13 10.42
CA ASN A 338 -2.44 -9.87 11.09
C ASN A 338 -2.96 -8.66 10.30
N GLU A 339 -3.65 -7.75 10.96
CA GLU A 339 -4.28 -6.55 10.39
C GLU A 339 -3.42 -5.29 10.42
N LEU A 340 -2.26 -5.30 11.08
CA LEU A 340 -1.45 -4.09 11.34
C LEU A 340 -1.05 -3.36 10.05
N SER A 341 -0.71 -4.08 8.98
CA SER A 341 -0.39 -3.46 7.70
C SER A 341 -1.58 -2.67 7.14
N LEU A 342 -2.82 -3.18 7.31
CA LEU A 342 -4.03 -2.47 6.88
C LEU A 342 -4.32 -1.26 7.78
N VAL A 343 -4.22 -1.39 9.10
CA VAL A 343 -4.39 -0.28 10.05
C VAL A 343 -3.43 0.86 9.70
N ASN A 344 -2.15 0.55 9.51
CA ASN A 344 -1.13 1.52 9.12
C ASN A 344 -1.44 2.14 7.74
N SER A 345 -1.87 1.32 6.77
CA SER A 345 -2.28 1.81 5.44
C SER A 345 -3.44 2.80 5.52
N ILE A 346 -4.43 2.54 6.36
CA ILE A 346 -5.57 3.45 6.60
C ILE A 346 -5.08 4.76 7.25
N ALA A 347 -4.19 4.69 8.23
CA ALA A 347 -3.64 5.86 8.90
C ALA A 347 -2.84 6.76 7.92
N TYR A 348 -2.00 6.16 7.07
CA TYR A 348 -1.30 6.87 6.00
C TYR A 348 -2.27 7.50 4.99
N ALA A 349 -3.24 6.73 4.50
CA ALA A 349 -4.24 7.22 3.57
C ALA A 349 -5.03 8.40 4.16
N ALA A 350 -5.40 8.32 5.43
CA ALA A 350 -6.08 9.40 6.15
C ALA A 350 -5.23 10.66 6.26
N SER A 351 -3.92 10.54 6.52
CA SER A 351 -3.02 11.69 6.60
C SER A 351 -2.93 12.45 5.27
N PHE A 352 -2.81 11.74 4.15
CA PHE A 352 -2.84 12.34 2.81
C PHE A 352 -4.22 12.90 2.44
N GLY A 353 -5.29 12.21 2.83
CA GLY A 353 -6.67 12.61 2.53
C GLY A 353 -7.08 13.93 3.19
N LYS A 354 -6.51 14.26 4.35
CA LYS A 354 -6.81 15.53 5.09
C LYS A 354 -6.54 16.79 4.25
N ASN A 355 -5.58 16.75 3.36
CA ASN A 355 -5.22 17.89 2.51
C ASN A 355 -6.08 17.96 1.24
N ARG A 356 -7.07 17.07 1.10
CA ARG A 356 -8.00 16.99 -0.04
C ARG A 356 -9.47 17.21 0.35
N THR A 357 -9.72 17.49 1.64
CA THR A 357 -11.07 17.83 2.17
C THR A 357 -11.41 19.32 2.01
#